data_07aa06a780b87dab501c519d7775ae15
#
_entry.id   07aa06a780b87dab501c519d7775ae15
#
_cell.length_a   1.000
_cell.length_b   1.000
_cell.length_c   1.000
_cell.angle_alpha   90.00
_cell.angle_beta   90.00
_cell.angle_gamma   90.00
#
_symmetry.space_group_name_H-M   'P 1'
#
loop_
_entity.id
_entity.type
_entity.pdbx_description
1 polymer ?
#
loop_
_entity_poly.entity_id
_entity_poly.type
_entity_poly.pdbx_seq_one_letter_code
_entity_poly.pdbx_strand_id
1 'polypeptide(L)'
;DPTLGFVWTPEDQAEMVDNQLATLSPYETTTFEVTGFVEGCAYNDAVLVAVGSPIEVPNAFSPNADTFNDTWDIFGLAQFDFSTIEVFDRWGQSVFRSVSYPNPWGGKFRGTDVPAGTYYYVIQLNEPNANLAPITGHVAVIR
;
A
#
# COMPACT_ATOMS: atom_id res chain seq x y z
N ASP A 1 34.76 -11.61 -24.01
CA ASP A 1 33.70 -10.79 -23.38
C ASP A 1 33.79 -10.96 -21.90
N PRO A 2 33.94 -9.91 -21.11
CA PRO A 2 33.80 -10.01 -19.67
C PRO A 2 32.34 -10.42 -19.40
N THR A 3 32.14 -11.65 -18.93
CA THR A 3 30.83 -12.11 -18.45
C THR A 3 30.47 -11.27 -17.25
N LEU A 4 29.60 -10.28 -17.46
CA LEU A 4 28.93 -9.60 -16.37
C LEU A 4 28.10 -10.65 -15.63
N GLY A 5 28.56 -11.05 -14.47
CA GLY A 5 27.80 -11.94 -13.59
C GLY A 5 27.15 -11.09 -12.52
N PHE A 6 25.84 -11.25 -12.33
CA PHE A 6 25.13 -10.71 -11.19
C PHE A 6 24.78 -11.83 -10.23
N VAL A 7 24.97 -11.59 -8.94
CA VAL A 7 24.57 -12.51 -7.88
C VAL A 7 23.53 -11.80 -7.02
N TRP A 8 22.39 -12.43 -6.83
CA TRP A 8 21.33 -11.95 -5.96
C TRP A 8 21.31 -12.73 -4.65
N THR A 9 21.05 -12.03 -3.56
CA THR A 9 20.94 -12.65 -2.24
C THR A 9 19.65 -12.16 -1.57
N PRO A 10 18.78 -13.05 -1.06
CA PRO A 10 18.92 -14.52 -1.00
C PRO A 10 18.70 -15.22 -2.35
N GLU A 11 19.53 -16.20 -2.67
CA GLU A 11 19.53 -16.90 -3.95
C GLU A 11 18.31 -17.80 -4.15
N ASP A 12 17.75 -18.34 -3.06
CA ASP A 12 16.60 -19.26 -3.08
C ASP A 12 15.29 -18.58 -3.46
N GLN A 13 15.25 -17.24 -3.47
CA GLN A 13 14.10 -16.42 -3.80
C GLN A 13 14.31 -15.53 -5.03
N ALA A 14 15.42 -15.72 -5.73
CA ALA A 14 15.78 -14.98 -6.92
C ALA A 14 16.12 -15.96 -8.07
N GLU A 15 15.40 -15.84 -9.18
CA GLU A 15 15.63 -16.62 -10.40
C GLU A 15 16.16 -15.72 -11.51
N MET A 16 17.35 -16.00 -12.00
CA MET A 16 17.92 -15.29 -13.14
C MET A 16 17.20 -15.72 -14.42
N VAL A 17 16.58 -14.77 -15.09
CA VAL A 17 15.95 -14.99 -16.41
C VAL A 17 16.97 -14.84 -17.53
N ASP A 18 17.85 -13.85 -17.42
CA ASP A 18 18.99 -13.62 -18.31
C ASP A 18 20.10 -12.84 -17.58
N ASN A 19 21.11 -12.38 -18.31
CA ASN A 19 22.25 -11.64 -17.73
C ASN A 19 21.90 -10.24 -17.17
N GLN A 20 20.66 -9.78 -17.34
CA GLN A 20 20.21 -8.43 -16.93
C GLN A 20 18.90 -8.44 -16.14
N LEU A 21 18.21 -9.59 -16.12
CA LEU A 21 16.88 -9.72 -15.53
C LEU A 21 16.83 -10.86 -14.54
N ALA A 22 16.33 -10.58 -13.35
CA ALA A 22 15.99 -11.58 -12.35
C ALA A 22 14.52 -11.46 -11.94
N THR A 23 13.88 -12.59 -11.67
CA THR A 23 12.56 -12.64 -11.03
C THR A 23 12.76 -12.87 -9.54
N LEU A 24 12.24 -11.96 -8.72
CA LEU A 24 12.28 -12.04 -7.26
C LEU A 24 10.93 -12.53 -6.75
N SER A 25 10.91 -13.60 -5.97
CA SER A 25 9.70 -14.25 -5.47
C SER A 25 9.77 -14.47 -3.95
N PRO A 26 9.82 -13.38 -3.15
CA PRO A 26 9.89 -13.50 -1.72
C PRO A 26 8.55 -13.95 -1.11
N TYR A 27 8.60 -14.77 -0.06
CA TYR A 27 7.45 -15.19 0.74
C TYR A 27 7.23 -14.31 1.99
N GLU A 28 8.18 -13.45 2.30
CA GLU A 28 8.08 -12.39 3.33
C GLU A 28 8.81 -11.14 2.85
N THR A 29 8.57 -10.01 3.45
CA THR A 29 9.27 -8.76 3.11
C THR A 29 10.77 -8.95 3.25
N THR A 30 11.48 -8.87 2.14
CA THR A 30 12.89 -9.26 2.01
C THR A 30 13.67 -8.17 1.30
N THR A 31 14.85 -7.84 1.83
CA THR A 31 15.83 -7.03 1.10
C THR A 31 16.68 -7.94 0.24
N PHE A 32 16.64 -7.73 -1.07
CA PHE A 32 17.51 -8.39 -2.01
C PHE A 32 18.72 -7.51 -2.28
N GLU A 33 19.90 -8.10 -2.17
CA GLU A 33 21.14 -7.47 -2.56
C GLU A 33 21.60 -8.04 -3.89
N VAL A 34 22.05 -7.18 -4.80
CA VAL A 34 22.65 -7.58 -6.05
C VAL A 34 24.13 -7.17 -6.05
N THR A 35 24.99 -8.13 -6.37
CA THR A 35 26.43 -7.90 -6.57
C THR A 35 26.77 -8.14 -8.02
N GLY A 36 27.30 -7.13 -8.69
CA GLY A 36 27.82 -7.22 -10.04
C GLY A 36 29.34 -7.07 -10.05
N PHE A 37 30.01 -7.73 -10.98
CA PHE A 37 31.46 -7.65 -11.15
C PHE A 37 31.80 -7.11 -12.54
N VAL A 38 32.55 -6.03 -12.56
CA VAL A 38 33.08 -5.43 -13.80
C VAL A 38 34.58 -5.24 -13.63
N GLU A 39 35.36 -5.85 -14.50
CA GLU A 39 36.82 -5.74 -14.52
C GLU A 39 37.50 -6.00 -13.15
N GLY A 40 36.90 -6.90 -12.34
CA GLY A 40 37.40 -7.24 -11.01
C GLY A 40 36.94 -6.30 -9.88
N CYS A 41 36.14 -5.30 -10.18
CA CYS A 41 35.51 -4.43 -9.19
C CYS A 41 34.08 -4.93 -8.90
N ALA A 42 33.74 -5.05 -7.61
CA ALA A 42 32.38 -5.38 -7.16
C ALA A 42 31.55 -4.11 -7.00
N TYR A 43 30.34 -4.14 -7.51
CA TYR A 43 29.30 -3.11 -7.33
C TYR A 43 28.11 -3.73 -6.66
N ASN A 44 27.63 -3.12 -5.60
CA ASN A 44 26.50 -3.62 -4.83
C ASN A 44 25.35 -2.63 -4.89
N ASP A 45 24.13 -3.15 -4.99
CA ASP A 45 22.89 -2.41 -4.85
C ASP A 45 21.89 -3.29 -4.10
N ALA A 46 20.82 -2.68 -3.57
CA ALA A 46 19.82 -3.39 -2.81
C ALA A 46 18.41 -2.90 -3.13
N VAL A 47 17.45 -3.82 -3.15
CA VAL A 47 16.04 -3.52 -3.32
C VAL A 47 15.22 -4.21 -2.23
N LEU A 48 14.35 -3.45 -1.58
CA LEU A 48 13.37 -3.99 -0.65
C LEU A 48 12.12 -4.42 -1.42
N VAL A 49 11.78 -5.70 -1.36
CA VAL A 49 10.53 -6.25 -1.88
C VAL A 49 9.61 -6.54 -0.71
N ALA A 50 8.57 -5.71 -0.55
CA ALA A 50 7.58 -5.89 0.49
C ALA A 50 6.53 -6.91 0.06
N VAL A 51 6.35 -7.93 0.88
CA VAL A 51 5.27 -8.91 0.75
C VAL A 51 4.24 -8.63 1.84
N GLY A 52 3.03 -8.33 1.44
CA GLY A 52 1.94 -8.04 2.36
C GLY A 52 0.60 -8.53 1.82
N SER A 53 -0.41 -8.53 2.68
CA SER A 53 -1.77 -8.77 2.23
C SER A 53 -2.21 -7.67 1.28
N PRO A 54 -2.96 -7.97 0.22
CA PRO A 54 -3.50 -6.95 -0.65
C PRO A 54 -4.37 -5.98 0.15
N ILE A 55 -4.32 -4.69 -0.22
CA ILE A 55 -5.21 -3.70 0.37
C ILE A 55 -6.54 -3.81 -0.35
N GLU A 56 -7.58 -4.14 0.41
CA GLU A 56 -8.96 -4.19 -0.08
C GLU A 56 -9.72 -3.00 0.48
N VAL A 57 -10.18 -2.12 -0.42
CA VAL A 57 -10.92 -0.92 -0.08
C VAL A 57 -12.39 -1.13 -0.46
N PRO A 58 -13.30 -1.28 0.52
CA PRO A 58 -14.72 -1.42 0.23
C PRO A 58 -15.29 -0.17 -0.46
N ASN A 59 -16.15 -0.38 -1.43
CA ASN A 59 -16.77 0.70 -2.20
C ASN A 59 -18.05 1.26 -1.57
N ALA A 60 -18.52 0.66 -0.46
CA ALA A 60 -19.70 1.10 0.28
C ALA A 60 -19.67 0.62 1.72
N PHE A 61 -20.32 1.36 2.62
CA PHE A 61 -20.64 0.94 3.98
C PHE A 61 -21.93 1.63 4.45
N SER A 62 -22.56 1.09 5.50
CA SER A 62 -23.88 1.52 5.96
C SER A 62 -23.88 1.83 7.46
N PRO A 63 -23.51 3.06 7.88
CA PRO A 63 -23.45 3.42 9.30
C PRO A 63 -24.85 3.68 9.87
N ASN A 64 -25.61 2.61 10.12
CA ASN A 64 -26.99 2.64 10.61
C ASN A 64 -27.13 2.05 12.03
N ALA A 65 -26.02 1.67 12.67
CA ALA A 65 -25.93 1.09 13.99
C ALA A 65 -26.60 -0.31 14.12
N ASP A 66 -26.63 -1.07 13.04
CA ASP A 66 -27.11 -2.47 13.04
C ASP A 66 -26.00 -3.50 13.28
N THR A 67 -24.77 -3.05 13.51
CA THR A 67 -23.52 -3.81 13.71
C THR A 67 -22.92 -4.43 12.45
N PHE A 68 -23.51 -4.23 11.27
CA PHE A 68 -22.98 -4.69 10.00
C PHE A 68 -22.56 -3.52 9.12
N ASN A 69 -21.28 -3.51 8.71
CA ASN A 69 -20.71 -2.48 7.84
C ASN A 69 -20.95 -1.04 8.33
N ASP A 70 -21.01 -0.85 9.66
CA ASP A 70 -21.20 0.48 10.28
C ASP A 70 -19.96 1.38 10.14
N THR A 71 -18.82 0.78 9.82
CA THR A 71 -17.54 1.46 9.60
C THR A 71 -16.96 1.07 8.26
N TRP A 72 -16.18 1.97 7.69
CA TRP A 72 -15.46 1.73 6.45
C TRP A 72 -14.12 1.03 6.75
N ASP A 73 -14.15 -0.29 6.82
CA ASP A 73 -13.00 -1.11 7.17
C ASP A 73 -12.15 -1.39 5.93
N ILE A 74 -10.90 -0.93 5.95
CA ILE A 74 -9.95 -1.14 4.85
C ILE A 74 -9.00 -2.26 5.26
N PHE A 75 -9.12 -3.40 4.60
CA PHE A 75 -8.30 -4.56 4.88
C PHE A 75 -6.88 -4.39 4.34
N GLY A 76 -5.90 -4.94 5.06
CA GLY A 76 -4.49 -4.90 4.66
C GLY A 76 -3.80 -3.54 4.91
N LEU A 77 -4.50 -2.51 5.34
CA LEU A 77 -3.92 -1.19 5.56
C LEU A 77 -3.09 -1.11 6.86
N ALA A 78 -3.44 -1.91 7.86
CA ALA A 78 -2.75 -1.94 9.16
C ALA A 78 -1.26 -2.35 9.09
N GLN A 79 -0.81 -2.92 7.98
CA GLN A 79 0.60 -3.22 7.75
C GLN A 79 1.43 -1.97 7.38
N PHE A 80 0.79 -0.82 7.14
CA PHE A 80 1.43 0.44 6.73
C PHE A 80 1.28 1.50 7.83
N ASP A 81 2.23 1.54 8.75
CA ASP A 81 2.21 2.42 9.94
C ASP A 81 2.19 3.92 9.62
N PHE A 82 2.69 4.30 8.45
CA PHE A 82 2.76 5.70 8.02
C PHE A 82 1.65 6.08 7.02
N SER A 83 0.71 5.17 6.78
CA SER A 83 -0.38 5.44 5.84
C SER A 83 -1.23 6.64 6.27
N THR A 84 -1.68 7.41 5.30
CA THR A 84 -2.63 8.49 5.52
C THR A 84 -3.85 8.29 4.65
N ILE A 85 -5.02 8.54 5.23
CA ILE A 85 -6.31 8.46 4.55
C ILE A 85 -6.97 9.82 4.63
N GLU A 86 -7.50 10.27 3.53
CA GLU A 86 -8.34 11.46 3.47
C GLU A 86 -9.58 11.18 2.62
N VAL A 87 -10.75 11.59 3.13
CA VAL A 87 -12.04 11.43 2.46
C VAL A 87 -12.64 12.79 2.21
N PHE A 88 -13.16 12.98 1.01
CA PHE A 88 -13.71 14.24 0.52
C PHE A 88 -15.16 14.07 0.10
N ASP A 89 -15.94 15.12 0.29
CA ASP A 89 -17.26 15.22 -0.30
C ASP A 89 -17.19 15.59 -1.80
N ARG A 90 -18.35 15.67 -2.47
CA ARG A 90 -18.45 16.02 -3.89
C ARG A 90 -17.94 17.42 -4.25
N TRP A 91 -17.75 18.29 -3.27
CA TRP A 91 -17.21 19.65 -3.47
C TRP A 91 -15.72 19.74 -3.15
N GLY A 92 -15.08 18.63 -2.79
CA GLY A 92 -13.65 18.58 -2.46
C GLY A 92 -13.36 19.01 -1.02
N GLN A 93 -14.37 19.10 -0.15
CA GLN A 93 -14.17 19.37 1.28
C GLN A 93 -13.72 18.07 1.96
N SER A 94 -12.60 18.11 2.69
CA SER A 94 -12.17 17.00 3.52
C SER A 94 -13.15 16.79 4.68
N VAL A 95 -13.76 15.61 4.75
CA VAL A 95 -14.73 15.23 5.79
C VAL A 95 -14.15 14.24 6.78
N PHE A 96 -13.05 13.58 6.43
CA PHE A 96 -12.33 12.66 7.31
C PHE A 96 -10.85 12.61 6.96
N ARG A 97 -10.01 12.51 7.98
CA ARG A 97 -8.57 12.27 7.83
C ARG A 97 -8.06 11.40 8.98
N SER A 98 -7.19 10.46 8.66
CA SER A 98 -6.54 9.61 9.64
C SER A 98 -5.10 9.30 9.22
N VAL A 99 -4.25 9.02 10.22
CA VAL A 99 -2.91 8.46 10.04
C VAL A 99 -2.92 7.07 10.64
N SER A 100 -2.32 6.10 9.96
CA SER A 100 -2.28 4.67 10.35
C SER A 100 -3.65 3.99 10.52
N TYR A 101 -4.73 4.70 10.31
CA TYR A 101 -6.13 4.25 10.35
C TYR A 101 -6.51 3.38 11.58
N PRO A 102 -6.20 3.80 12.81
CA PRO A 102 -6.48 3.00 14.00
C PRO A 102 -7.98 2.86 14.30
N ASN A 103 -8.79 3.81 13.81
CA ASN A 103 -10.23 3.82 13.97
C ASN A 103 -10.89 3.99 12.60
N PRO A 104 -11.58 2.97 12.09
CA PRO A 104 -12.31 3.05 10.83
C PRO A 104 -13.36 4.18 10.81
N TRP A 105 -13.53 4.82 9.65
CA TRP A 105 -14.47 5.92 9.50
C TRP A 105 -15.92 5.43 9.58
N GLY A 106 -16.69 5.99 10.49
CA GLY A 106 -18.11 5.69 10.70
C GLY A 106 -19.05 6.67 10.02
N GLY A 107 -18.65 7.33 8.93
CA GLY A 107 -19.53 8.25 8.20
C GLY A 107 -19.89 9.52 8.98
N LYS A 108 -18.94 10.04 9.78
CA LYS A 108 -19.15 11.27 10.56
C LYS A 108 -18.14 12.34 10.20
N PHE A 109 -18.62 13.59 10.21
CA PHE A 109 -17.81 14.80 10.10
C PHE A 109 -18.13 15.73 11.27
N ARG A 110 -17.11 16.05 12.09
CA ARG A 110 -17.25 16.87 13.30
C ARG A 110 -18.35 16.38 14.25
N GLY A 111 -18.47 15.05 14.39
CA GLY A 111 -19.46 14.43 15.28
C GLY A 111 -20.87 14.31 14.71
N THR A 112 -21.11 14.84 13.52
CA THR A 112 -22.42 14.76 12.84
C THR A 112 -22.34 13.76 11.70
N ASP A 113 -23.41 13.00 11.49
CA ASP A 113 -23.52 12.07 10.40
C ASP A 113 -23.48 12.80 9.05
N VAL A 114 -22.60 12.30 8.14
CA VAL A 114 -22.58 12.84 6.78
C VAL A 114 -23.80 12.34 6.00
N PRO A 115 -24.32 13.10 5.02
CA PRO A 115 -25.41 12.64 4.15
C PRO A 115 -25.08 11.33 3.43
N ALA A 116 -26.10 10.50 3.17
CA ALA A 116 -25.94 9.38 2.26
C ALA A 116 -25.51 9.87 0.87
N GLY A 117 -24.58 9.18 0.25
CA GLY A 117 -24.05 9.57 -1.05
C GLY A 117 -22.63 9.08 -1.28
N THR A 118 -22.03 9.56 -2.35
CA THR A 118 -20.68 9.18 -2.76
C THR A 118 -19.65 10.18 -2.23
N TYR A 119 -18.59 9.62 -1.66
CA TYR A 119 -17.41 10.32 -1.16
C TYR A 119 -16.18 9.81 -1.90
N TYR A 120 -15.15 10.63 -1.99
CA TYR A 120 -13.91 10.31 -2.69
C TYR A 120 -12.78 10.17 -1.70
N TYR A 121 -11.86 9.26 -1.91
CA TYR A 121 -10.75 9.04 -1.00
C TYR A 121 -9.40 9.06 -1.68
N VAL A 122 -8.40 9.41 -0.89
CA VAL A 122 -6.98 9.27 -1.22
C VAL A 122 -6.30 8.55 -0.06
N ILE A 123 -5.64 7.45 -0.35
CA ILE A 123 -4.82 6.69 0.59
C ILE A 123 -3.38 6.77 0.13
N GLN A 124 -2.50 7.28 0.98
CA GLN A 124 -1.06 7.29 0.75
C GLN A 124 -0.40 6.33 1.74
N LEU A 125 0.38 5.39 1.24
CA LEU A 125 1.00 4.37 2.09
C LEU A 125 2.24 4.90 2.81
N ASN A 126 2.93 5.90 2.22
CA ASN A 126 4.05 6.62 2.81
C ASN A 126 5.19 5.71 3.32
N GLU A 127 5.44 4.59 2.63
CA GLU A 127 6.52 3.70 2.99
C GLU A 127 7.87 4.40 2.82
N PRO A 128 8.75 4.39 3.85
CA PRO A 128 10.00 5.17 3.83
C PRO A 128 10.96 4.80 2.70
N ASN A 129 10.92 3.55 2.23
CA ASN A 129 11.85 3.00 1.25
C ASN A 129 11.19 2.61 -0.08
N ALA A 130 9.92 2.99 -0.28
CA ALA A 130 9.18 2.67 -1.50
C ALA A 130 8.38 3.88 -1.98
N ASN A 131 8.49 4.20 -3.26
CA ASN A 131 7.68 5.25 -3.88
C ASN A 131 6.39 4.62 -4.43
N LEU A 132 5.42 4.42 -3.55
CA LEU A 132 4.13 3.83 -3.89
C LEU A 132 3.15 4.91 -4.35
N ALA A 133 2.45 4.65 -5.45
CA ALA A 133 1.42 5.55 -5.93
C ALA A 133 0.23 5.60 -4.94
N PRO A 134 -0.43 6.76 -4.78
CA PRO A 134 -1.64 6.85 -3.97
C PRO A 134 -2.75 5.94 -4.51
N ILE A 135 -3.51 5.32 -3.58
CA ILE A 135 -4.73 4.59 -3.92
C ILE A 135 -5.88 5.58 -3.85
N THR A 136 -6.58 5.77 -4.95
CA THR A 136 -7.71 6.70 -5.04
C THR A 136 -8.96 5.99 -5.52
N GLY A 137 -10.11 6.49 -5.10
CA GLY A 137 -11.39 5.94 -5.51
C GLY A 137 -12.56 6.64 -4.84
N HIS A 138 -13.67 5.95 -4.77
CA HIS A 138 -14.89 6.44 -4.14
C HIS A 138 -15.48 5.39 -3.20
N VAL A 139 -16.22 5.87 -2.22
CA VAL A 139 -16.97 5.05 -1.27
C VAL A 139 -18.39 5.62 -1.12
N ALA A 140 -19.38 4.75 -1.14
CA ALA A 140 -20.77 5.14 -0.90
C ALA A 140 -21.14 4.99 0.58
N VAL A 141 -21.70 6.04 1.16
CA VAL A 141 -22.35 5.99 2.47
C VAL A 141 -23.84 5.72 2.23
N ILE A 142 -24.32 4.58 2.74
CA ILE A 142 -25.69 4.10 2.59
C ILE A 142 -26.38 4.21 3.97
N ARG A 143 -27.60 4.70 4.03
CA ARG A 143 -28.39 4.78 5.26
C ARG A 143 -29.81 4.32 5.01
#